data_5f33dd6e38ec79cfb5d8cb20fb01bf33
#
_entry.id   5f33dd6e38ec79cfb5d8cb20fb01bf33
#
_cell.length_a   1.000
_cell.length_b   1.000
_cell.length_c   1.000
_cell.angle_alpha   90.00
_cell.angle_beta   90.00
_cell.angle_gamma   90.00
#
_symmetry.space_group_name_H-M   'P 1'
#
loop_
_entity.id
_entity.type
_entity.pdbx_description
1 polymer ?
#
loop_
_entity_poly.entity_id
_entity_poly.type
_entity_poly.pdbx_seq_one_letter_code
_entity_poly.pdbx_strand_id
1 'polypeptide(L)'
;MKNNGLVSGLVLLTIGLVCGILLSVVNYFTAPKIKEVEDAIKYAALEEFYTLANYDISEVSGEGDFGTIFIFKEKGTETINAIVYTVRAQGYSDSTKVEMLIAVNSDLTVEDYKVVSQQETTGFGADIVDNDFNVSVIDDLSGFDSVSGVTKTSNAIKTCFTLVGERIASDLGGGLNE
;
A
#
# COMPACT_ATOMS: atom_id res chain seq x y z
N MET A 1 2.00 -54.01 23.68
CA MET A 1 1.37 -53.01 22.77
C MET A 1 2.49 -52.16 22.16
N LYS A 2 2.81 -52.37 20.89
CA LYS A 2 3.93 -51.71 20.20
C LYS A 2 3.64 -50.20 20.05
N ASN A 3 4.66 -49.39 20.21
CA ASN A 3 4.70 -47.92 20.20
C ASN A 3 4.23 -47.24 18.85
N ASN A 4 3.02 -47.55 18.42
CA ASN A 4 2.46 -46.99 17.19
C ASN A 4 2.34 -45.45 17.25
N GLY A 5 2.19 -44.85 18.44
CA GLY A 5 2.17 -43.42 18.63
C GLY A 5 3.48 -42.71 18.33
N LEU A 6 4.63 -43.33 18.70
CA LEU A 6 5.95 -42.77 18.38
C LEU A 6 6.23 -42.81 16.87
N VAL A 7 5.86 -43.90 16.22
CA VAL A 7 6.03 -44.04 14.76
C VAL A 7 5.16 -43.04 14.01
N SER A 8 3.89 -42.90 14.41
CA SER A 8 2.97 -41.90 13.81
C SER A 8 3.47 -40.49 14.05
N GLY A 9 3.98 -40.17 15.24
CA GLY A 9 4.57 -38.87 15.54
C GLY A 9 5.80 -38.56 14.67
N LEU A 10 6.68 -39.55 14.46
CA LEU A 10 7.87 -39.38 13.62
C LEU A 10 7.51 -39.20 12.15
N VAL A 11 6.50 -39.91 11.64
CA VAL A 11 6.02 -39.75 10.26
C VAL A 11 5.42 -38.33 10.08
N LEU A 12 4.61 -37.86 11.03
CA LEU A 12 4.02 -36.53 10.96
C LEU A 12 5.09 -35.41 10.99
N LEU A 13 6.11 -35.60 11.86
CA LEU A 13 7.25 -34.69 11.95
C LEU A 13 8.03 -34.65 10.63
N THR A 14 8.27 -35.80 10.01
CA THR A 14 9.00 -35.87 8.74
C THR A 14 8.21 -35.17 7.62
N ILE A 15 6.90 -35.39 7.53
CA ILE A 15 6.04 -34.74 6.55
C ILE A 15 6.05 -33.22 6.78
N GLY A 16 5.87 -32.75 8.01
CA GLY A 16 5.91 -31.32 8.35
C GLY A 16 7.24 -30.67 7.99
N LEU A 17 8.36 -31.35 8.27
CA LEU A 17 9.70 -30.86 7.91
C LEU A 17 9.87 -30.74 6.39
N VAL A 18 9.48 -31.77 5.64
CA VAL A 18 9.56 -31.74 4.16
C VAL A 18 8.68 -30.61 3.58
N CYS A 19 7.44 -30.49 4.04
CA CYS A 19 6.55 -29.42 3.60
C CYS A 19 7.11 -28.03 3.95
N GLY A 20 7.65 -27.86 5.15
CA GLY A 20 8.25 -26.60 5.58
C GLY A 20 9.46 -26.21 4.71
N ILE A 21 10.34 -27.16 4.40
CA ILE A 21 11.47 -26.91 3.51
C ILE A 21 10.99 -26.53 2.10
N LEU A 22 10.04 -27.28 1.54
CA LEU A 22 9.50 -26.99 0.20
C LEU A 22 8.87 -25.61 0.13
N LEU A 23 8.05 -25.24 1.12
CA LEU A 23 7.46 -23.89 1.19
C LEU A 23 8.52 -22.80 1.31
N SER A 24 9.55 -23.00 2.13
CA SER A 24 10.66 -22.07 2.27
C SER A 24 11.44 -21.87 0.97
N VAL A 25 11.72 -22.95 0.25
CA VAL A 25 12.41 -22.88 -1.05
C VAL A 25 11.56 -22.14 -2.09
N VAL A 26 10.27 -22.47 -2.19
CA VAL A 26 9.35 -21.77 -3.10
C VAL A 26 9.31 -20.28 -2.76
N ASN A 27 9.12 -19.94 -1.49
CA ASN A 27 9.07 -18.56 -1.05
C ASN A 27 10.37 -17.80 -1.36
N TYR A 28 11.53 -18.41 -1.17
CA TYR A 28 12.83 -17.81 -1.47
C TYR A 28 12.96 -17.37 -2.94
N PHE A 29 12.45 -18.18 -3.87
CA PHE A 29 12.47 -17.84 -5.31
C PHE A 29 11.31 -16.90 -5.72
N THR A 30 10.18 -16.95 -5.03
CA THR A 30 8.98 -16.23 -5.42
C THR A 30 8.93 -14.81 -4.84
N ALA A 31 9.38 -14.63 -3.58
CA ALA A 31 9.34 -13.34 -2.90
C ALA A 31 10.01 -12.19 -3.69
N PRO A 32 11.22 -12.35 -4.28
CA PRO A 32 11.83 -11.27 -5.06
C PRO A 32 11.04 -10.92 -6.31
N LYS A 33 10.37 -11.91 -6.93
CA LYS A 33 9.54 -11.68 -8.11
C LYS A 33 8.23 -10.96 -7.78
N ILE A 34 7.64 -11.28 -6.64
CA ILE A 34 6.46 -10.57 -6.14
C ILE A 34 6.81 -9.10 -5.92
N LYS A 35 7.92 -8.85 -5.21
CA LYS A 35 8.39 -7.47 -4.96
C LYS A 35 8.65 -6.70 -6.26
N GLU A 36 9.31 -7.32 -7.25
CA GLU A 36 9.56 -6.70 -8.56
C GLU A 36 8.26 -6.26 -9.24
N VAL A 37 7.21 -7.09 -9.18
CA VAL A 37 5.89 -6.77 -9.76
C VAL A 37 5.19 -5.67 -8.95
N GLU A 38 5.22 -5.73 -7.62
CA GLU A 38 4.64 -4.69 -6.77
C GLU A 38 5.31 -3.33 -7.00
N ASP A 39 6.64 -3.30 -7.08
CA ASP A 39 7.39 -2.08 -7.37
C ASP A 39 7.05 -1.56 -8.78
N ALA A 40 6.96 -2.44 -9.79
CA ALA A 40 6.57 -2.05 -11.15
C ALA A 40 5.17 -1.42 -11.21
N ILE A 41 4.19 -1.94 -10.45
CA ILE A 41 2.85 -1.36 -10.37
C ILE A 41 2.90 0.04 -9.74
N LYS A 42 3.68 0.23 -8.67
CA LYS A 42 3.85 1.53 -8.01
C LYS A 42 4.49 2.55 -8.94
N TYR A 43 5.59 2.19 -9.60
CA TYR A 43 6.25 3.09 -10.55
C TYR A 43 5.36 3.44 -11.75
N ALA A 44 4.59 2.48 -12.28
CA ALA A 44 3.62 2.76 -13.34
C ALA A 44 2.55 3.76 -12.90
N ALA A 45 2.08 3.66 -11.64
CA ALA A 45 1.14 4.64 -11.09
C ALA A 45 1.79 6.02 -10.90
N LEU A 46 3.06 6.08 -10.45
CA LEU A 46 3.78 7.34 -10.33
C LEU A 46 3.96 8.04 -11.69
N GLU A 47 4.18 7.27 -12.77
CA GLU A 47 4.26 7.81 -14.15
C GLU A 47 2.92 8.34 -14.67
N GLU A 48 1.80 7.80 -14.18
CA GLU A 48 0.46 8.34 -14.45
C GLU A 48 0.25 9.68 -13.73
N PHE A 49 0.70 9.80 -12.48
CA PHE A 49 0.51 11.01 -11.66
C PHE A 49 1.42 12.14 -12.11
N TYR A 50 2.69 11.85 -12.42
CA TYR A 50 3.70 12.87 -12.72
C TYR A 50 4.63 12.45 -13.86
N THR A 51 5.10 13.42 -14.62
CA THR A 51 6.21 13.23 -15.57
C THR A 51 7.52 13.11 -14.77
N LEU A 52 7.94 11.88 -14.44
CA LEU A 52 9.06 11.60 -13.51
C LEU A 52 10.37 12.30 -13.93
N ALA A 53 10.59 12.51 -15.25
CA ALA A 53 11.80 13.16 -15.78
C ALA A 53 12.01 14.61 -15.29
N ASN A 54 10.96 15.25 -14.76
CA ASN A 54 10.99 16.65 -14.30
C ASN A 54 11.38 16.79 -12.82
N TYR A 55 11.47 15.68 -12.09
CA TYR A 55 11.67 15.68 -10.65
C TYR A 55 12.91 14.88 -10.24
N ASP A 56 13.50 15.28 -9.13
CA ASP A 56 14.42 14.45 -8.35
C ASP A 56 13.59 13.71 -7.30
N ILE A 57 13.55 12.37 -7.40
CA ILE A 57 12.69 11.53 -6.57
C ILE A 57 13.55 10.82 -5.53
N SER A 58 13.18 10.95 -4.27
CA SER A 58 13.76 10.19 -3.17
C SER A 58 12.71 9.31 -2.50
N GLU A 59 13.13 8.14 -2.03
CA GLU A 59 12.29 7.15 -1.38
C GLU A 59 12.63 7.06 0.11
N VAL A 60 11.61 7.10 0.95
CA VAL A 60 11.74 6.91 2.39
C VAL A 60 10.81 5.78 2.83
N SER A 61 11.28 4.92 3.71
CA SER A 61 10.44 3.88 4.29
C SER A 61 9.49 4.49 5.33
N GLY A 62 8.19 4.29 5.14
CA GLY A 62 7.20 4.66 6.13
C GLY A 62 7.13 3.68 7.30
N GLU A 63 6.48 4.09 8.38
CA GLU A 63 6.23 3.26 9.56
C GLU A 63 4.72 2.97 9.70
N GLY A 64 4.39 1.86 10.37
CA GLY A 64 3.01 1.49 10.67
C GLY A 64 2.20 1.13 9.43
N ASP A 65 1.22 1.94 9.11
CA ASP A 65 0.34 1.76 7.95
C ASP A 65 0.89 2.39 6.66
N PHE A 66 2.04 3.06 6.74
CA PHE A 66 2.73 3.59 5.58
C PHE A 66 3.76 2.59 5.03
N GLY A 67 3.79 2.45 3.71
CA GLY A 67 4.84 1.75 2.99
C GLY A 67 5.94 2.71 2.53
N THR A 68 6.35 2.61 1.27
CA THR A 68 7.30 3.55 0.66
C THR A 68 6.64 4.92 0.46
N ILE A 69 7.35 5.97 0.82
CA ILE A 69 6.95 7.36 0.59
C ILE A 69 7.90 7.93 -0.46
N PHE A 70 7.35 8.48 -1.53
CA PHE A 70 8.11 9.07 -2.62
C PHE A 70 8.04 10.60 -2.51
N ILE A 71 9.19 11.24 -2.39
CA ILE A 71 9.31 12.69 -2.28
C ILE A 71 9.74 13.24 -3.63
N PHE A 72 8.93 14.07 -4.21
CA PHE A 72 9.15 14.72 -5.51
C PHE A 72 9.68 16.13 -5.27
N LYS A 73 10.98 16.32 -5.53
CA LYS A 73 11.63 17.63 -5.48
C LYS A 73 11.73 18.22 -6.88
N GLU A 74 11.62 19.53 -6.99
CA GLU A 74 11.90 20.23 -8.23
C GLU A 74 13.36 20.00 -8.62
N LYS A 75 13.61 19.65 -9.88
CA LYS A 75 14.92 19.22 -10.36
C LYS A 75 16.01 20.26 -10.10
N GLY A 76 17.05 19.83 -9.38
CA GLY A 76 18.17 20.69 -8.99
C GLY A 76 17.88 21.64 -7.82
N THR A 77 16.79 21.46 -7.10
CA THR A 77 16.44 22.22 -5.90
C THR A 77 16.14 21.29 -4.73
N GLU A 78 16.06 21.84 -3.50
CA GLU A 78 15.59 21.12 -2.33
C GLU A 78 14.08 21.33 -2.06
N THR A 79 13.39 22.04 -2.96
CA THR A 79 11.97 22.36 -2.80
C THR A 79 11.12 21.11 -3.07
N ILE A 80 10.36 20.67 -2.08
CA ILE A 80 9.38 19.60 -2.22
C ILE A 80 8.18 20.13 -3.00
N ASN A 81 7.90 19.50 -4.13
CA ASN A 81 6.76 19.83 -4.98
C ASN A 81 5.55 18.98 -4.65
N ALA A 82 5.78 17.69 -4.41
CA ALA A 82 4.74 16.73 -4.05
C ALA A 82 5.31 15.58 -3.23
N ILE A 83 4.43 14.88 -2.52
CA ILE A 83 4.75 13.64 -1.81
C ILE A 83 3.72 12.59 -2.21
N VAL A 84 4.18 11.40 -2.60
CA VAL A 84 3.30 10.27 -2.90
C VAL A 84 3.45 9.22 -1.78
N TYR A 85 2.36 8.98 -1.10
CA TYR A 85 2.30 8.04 0.01
C TYR A 85 1.80 6.67 -0.45
N THR A 86 2.54 5.61 -0.13
CA THR A 86 1.96 4.27 -0.09
C THR A 86 1.35 4.08 1.29
N VAL A 87 0.03 3.92 1.37
CA VAL A 87 -0.70 3.83 2.64
C VAL A 87 -1.66 2.65 2.62
N ARG A 88 -1.89 2.04 3.78
CA ARG A 88 -2.69 0.83 3.92
C ARG A 88 -3.74 1.00 5.00
N ALA A 89 -4.93 0.51 4.74
CA ALA A 89 -5.99 0.43 5.76
C ALA A 89 -6.76 -0.88 5.66
N GLN A 90 -7.37 -1.28 6.79
CA GLN A 90 -8.15 -2.51 6.89
C GLN A 90 -9.50 -2.34 6.19
N GLY A 91 -9.73 -3.13 5.14
CA GLY A 91 -11.00 -3.21 4.41
C GLY A 91 -11.97 -4.23 5.00
N TYR A 92 -12.70 -4.90 4.12
CA TYR A 92 -13.62 -5.98 4.51
C TYR A 92 -12.86 -7.27 4.83
N SER A 93 -11.80 -7.58 4.09
CA SER A 93 -10.97 -8.76 4.32
C SER A 93 -10.15 -8.59 5.60
N ASP A 94 -10.27 -9.55 6.53
CA ASP A 94 -9.49 -9.55 7.78
C ASP A 94 -8.03 -9.95 7.57
N SER A 95 -7.71 -10.57 6.43
CA SER A 95 -6.38 -11.12 6.15
C SER A 95 -5.44 -10.15 5.43
N THR A 96 -5.99 -9.14 4.74
CA THR A 96 -5.21 -8.20 3.93
C THR A 96 -5.76 -6.79 4.03
N LYS A 97 -4.86 -5.81 3.89
CA LYS A 97 -5.23 -4.41 3.85
C LYS A 97 -5.39 -3.95 2.40
N VAL A 98 -6.24 -2.96 2.19
CA VAL A 98 -6.26 -2.17 0.96
C VAL A 98 -5.03 -1.28 0.96
N GLU A 99 -4.24 -1.30 -0.10
CA GLU A 99 -3.05 -0.46 -0.27
C GLU A 99 -3.31 0.54 -1.39
N MET A 100 -3.04 1.81 -1.10
CA MET A 100 -3.23 2.92 -2.04
C MET A 100 -1.94 3.72 -2.21
N LEU A 101 -1.77 4.28 -3.40
CA LEU A 101 -0.93 5.45 -3.63
C LEU A 101 -1.80 6.70 -3.59
N ILE A 102 -1.37 7.72 -2.84
CA ILE A 102 -2.03 9.02 -2.76
C ILE A 102 -0.97 10.08 -3.01
N ALA A 103 -1.13 10.84 -4.09
CA ALA A 103 -0.25 11.92 -4.50
C ALA A 103 -0.80 13.26 -3.99
N VAL A 104 -0.02 13.95 -3.18
CA VAL A 104 -0.40 15.23 -2.59
C VAL A 104 0.66 16.27 -2.89
N ASN A 105 0.23 17.39 -3.47
CA ASN A 105 1.08 18.54 -3.75
C ASN A 105 1.44 19.32 -2.48
N SER A 106 2.45 20.16 -2.55
CA SER A 106 2.90 21.00 -1.42
C SER A 106 1.86 22.01 -0.92
N ASP A 107 0.83 22.29 -1.71
CA ASP A 107 -0.33 23.14 -1.35
C ASP A 107 -1.51 22.34 -0.76
N LEU A 108 -1.29 21.05 -0.42
CA LEU A 108 -2.27 20.11 0.13
C LEU A 108 -3.37 19.68 -0.85
N THR A 109 -3.27 20.03 -2.13
CA THR A 109 -4.17 19.50 -3.16
C THR A 109 -3.83 18.05 -3.45
N VAL A 110 -4.83 17.19 -3.60
CA VAL A 110 -4.66 15.81 -4.06
C VAL A 110 -4.56 15.83 -5.58
N GLU A 111 -3.39 15.44 -6.10
CA GLU A 111 -3.16 15.36 -7.55
C GLU A 111 -3.88 14.16 -8.14
N ASP A 112 -3.66 13.00 -7.54
CA ASP A 112 -4.30 11.74 -7.96
C ASP A 112 -4.15 10.68 -6.86
N TYR A 113 -4.87 9.59 -7.00
CA TYR A 113 -4.76 8.43 -6.11
C TYR A 113 -5.13 7.14 -6.83
N LYS A 114 -4.52 6.03 -6.41
CA LYS A 114 -4.74 4.73 -7.02
C LYS A 114 -4.69 3.61 -6.00
N VAL A 115 -5.66 2.68 -6.04
CA VAL A 115 -5.57 1.43 -5.30
C VAL A 115 -4.61 0.50 -6.03
N VAL A 116 -3.49 0.15 -5.40
CA VAL A 116 -2.43 -0.67 -6.01
C VAL A 116 -2.47 -2.13 -5.57
N SER A 117 -3.07 -2.40 -4.41
CA SER A 117 -3.26 -3.76 -3.93
C SER A 117 -4.52 -3.87 -3.08
N GLN A 118 -5.30 -4.92 -3.32
CA GLN A 118 -6.45 -5.27 -2.51
C GLN A 118 -6.76 -6.77 -2.69
N GLN A 119 -7.39 -7.38 -1.70
CA GLN A 119 -7.91 -8.75 -1.77
C GLN A 119 -9.38 -8.78 -1.32
N GLU A 120 -10.12 -7.80 -1.77
CA GLU A 120 -11.55 -7.70 -1.53
C GLU A 120 -12.33 -8.67 -2.44
N THR A 121 -13.57 -8.98 -2.09
CA THR A 121 -14.39 -9.89 -2.86
C THR A 121 -14.83 -9.27 -4.19
N THR A 122 -14.60 -9.96 -5.30
CA THR A 122 -15.07 -9.56 -6.64
C THR A 122 -16.59 -9.38 -6.67
N GLY A 123 -17.08 -8.34 -7.31
CA GLY A 123 -18.49 -7.96 -7.34
C GLY A 123 -18.97 -7.19 -6.10
N PHE A 124 -18.04 -6.89 -5.18
CA PHE A 124 -18.26 -6.07 -3.98
C PHE A 124 -17.11 -5.07 -3.82
N GLY A 125 -16.22 -5.27 -2.84
CA GLY A 125 -15.14 -4.35 -2.55
C GLY A 125 -14.04 -4.25 -3.62
N ALA A 126 -13.86 -5.28 -4.44
CA ALA A 126 -12.84 -5.26 -5.50
C ALA A 126 -13.14 -4.25 -6.62
N ASP A 127 -14.41 -3.98 -6.88
CA ASP A 127 -14.84 -3.10 -7.98
C ASP A 127 -14.72 -1.61 -7.62
N ILE A 128 -14.33 -1.31 -6.38
CA ILE A 128 -14.19 0.08 -5.87
C ILE A 128 -12.90 0.78 -6.36
N VAL A 129 -11.97 0.03 -6.94
CA VAL A 129 -10.63 0.52 -7.32
C VAL A 129 -10.64 1.64 -8.35
N ASP A 130 -11.67 1.69 -9.20
CA ASP A 130 -11.81 2.66 -10.30
C ASP A 130 -12.79 3.80 -9.96
N ASN A 131 -13.28 3.87 -8.70
CA ASN A 131 -14.20 4.93 -8.30
C ASN A 131 -13.46 6.22 -7.95
N ASP A 132 -14.06 7.33 -8.38
CA ASP A 132 -13.69 8.66 -7.89
C ASP A 132 -14.36 8.91 -6.54
N PHE A 133 -13.54 9.20 -5.52
CA PHE A 133 -14.00 9.50 -4.15
C PHE A 133 -14.18 10.98 -3.88
N ASN A 134 -14.02 11.83 -4.91
CA ASN A 134 -14.21 13.28 -4.85
C ASN A 134 -13.37 13.96 -3.74
N VAL A 135 -12.10 13.58 -3.64
CA VAL A 135 -11.13 14.17 -2.71
C VAL A 135 -10.19 15.06 -3.49
N SER A 136 -10.33 16.37 -3.35
CA SER A 136 -9.48 17.37 -4.02
C SER A 136 -8.45 18.03 -3.09
N VAL A 137 -8.72 18.03 -1.78
CA VAL A 137 -7.80 18.56 -0.76
C VAL A 137 -7.69 17.54 0.36
N ILE A 138 -6.45 17.23 0.77
CA ILE A 138 -6.20 16.13 1.70
C ILE A 138 -6.77 16.40 3.09
N ASP A 139 -6.86 17.64 3.52
CA ASP A 139 -7.37 18.06 4.83
C ASP A 139 -8.91 18.20 4.84
N ASP A 140 -9.56 18.14 3.68
CA ASP A 140 -11.02 18.26 3.57
C ASP A 140 -11.65 17.01 2.95
N LEU A 141 -12.08 16.10 3.79
CA LEU A 141 -12.80 14.89 3.41
C LEU A 141 -14.33 15.03 3.53
N SER A 142 -14.85 16.24 3.61
CA SER A 142 -16.31 16.49 3.74
C SER A 142 -17.07 16.05 2.50
N GLY A 143 -16.43 16.15 1.33
CA GLY A 143 -16.96 15.71 0.03
C GLY A 143 -16.71 14.22 -0.30
N PHE A 144 -16.10 13.44 0.61
CA PHE A 144 -15.78 12.04 0.32
C PHE A 144 -17.02 11.22 -0.03
N ASP A 145 -17.01 10.67 -1.24
CA ASP A 145 -18.15 9.92 -1.78
C ASP A 145 -17.97 8.41 -1.54
N SER A 146 -18.76 7.87 -0.62
CA SER A 146 -18.71 6.45 -0.26
C SER A 146 -19.56 5.60 -1.20
N VAL A 147 -19.00 4.48 -1.66
CA VAL A 147 -19.71 3.57 -2.57
C VAL A 147 -20.73 2.75 -1.80
N SER A 148 -22.00 2.79 -2.22
CA SER A 148 -23.10 2.05 -1.62
C SER A 148 -22.88 0.54 -1.76
N GLY A 149 -23.10 -0.20 -0.66
CA GLY A 149 -22.96 -1.66 -0.61
C GLY A 149 -21.55 -2.16 -0.25
N VAL A 150 -20.52 -1.29 -0.29
CA VAL A 150 -19.13 -1.62 0.04
C VAL A 150 -18.55 -0.69 1.12
N THR A 151 -19.34 -0.39 2.11
CA THR A 151 -19.04 0.60 3.17
C THR A 151 -17.72 0.33 3.90
N LYS A 152 -17.38 -0.93 4.19
CA LYS A 152 -16.11 -1.25 4.90
C LYS A 152 -14.90 -0.89 4.05
N THR A 153 -14.91 -1.23 2.77
CA THR A 153 -13.81 -0.91 1.83
C THR A 153 -13.74 0.59 1.57
N SER A 154 -14.90 1.27 1.42
CA SER A 154 -14.95 2.75 1.31
C SER A 154 -14.37 3.42 2.56
N ASN A 155 -14.67 2.91 3.76
CA ASN A 155 -14.10 3.42 5.00
C ASN A 155 -12.58 3.19 5.08
N ALA A 156 -12.08 2.06 4.58
CA ALA A 156 -10.64 1.81 4.50
C ALA A 156 -9.95 2.86 3.62
N ILE A 157 -10.53 3.15 2.45
CA ILE A 157 -10.03 4.18 1.54
C ILE A 157 -10.06 5.56 2.22
N LYS A 158 -11.16 5.93 2.86
CA LYS A 158 -11.26 7.17 3.65
C LYS A 158 -10.20 7.25 4.74
N THR A 159 -9.93 6.12 5.41
CA THR A 159 -8.89 6.04 6.44
C THR A 159 -7.50 6.30 5.83
N CYS A 160 -7.22 5.80 4.64
CA CYS A 160 -5.97 6.08 3.94
C CYS A 160 -5.78 7.60 3.73
N PHE A 161 -6.80 8.30 3.24
CA PHE A 161 -6.75 9.77 3.10
C PHE A 161 -6.56 10.47 4.44
N THR A 162 -7.28 10.05 5.48
CA THR A 162 -7.14 10.62 6.84
C THR A 162 -5.71 10.48 7.36
N LEU A 163 -5.11 9.30 7.25
CA LEU A 163 -3.74 9.04 7.69
C LEU A 163 -2.74 9.94 6.96
N VAL A 164 -2.91 10.13 5.65
CA VAL A 164 -2.05 11.02 4.87
C VAL A 164 -2.23 12.48 5.29
N GLY A 165 -3.47 12.95 5.49
CA GLY A 165 -3.76 14.31 5.96
C GLY A 165 -3.13 14.62 7.32
N GLU A 166 -3.21 13.67 8.26
CA GLU A 166 -2.59 13.80 9.59
C GLU A 166 -1.05 13.90 9.54
N ARG A 167 -0.43 13.28 8.54
CA ARG A 167 1.03 13.18 8.42
C ARG A 167 1.66 14.29 7.59
N ILE A 168 1.02 14.69 6.49
CA ILE A 168 1.65 15.52 5.44
C ILE A 168 2.18 16.85 5.97
N ALA A 169 1.50 17.48 6.93
CA ALA A 169 1.94 18.76 7.51
C ALA A 169 3.32 18.63 8.19
N SER A 170 3.58 17.50 8.85
CA SER A 170 4.87 17.18 9.44
C SER A 170 5.93 16.94 8.38
N ASP A 171 5.60 16.17 7.36
CA ASP A 171 6.52 15.75 6.29
C ASP A 171 6.95 16.95 5.43
N LEU A 172 6.04 17.85 5.08
CA LEU A 172 6.36 19.11 4.39
C LEU A 172 7.18 20.07 5.26
N GLY A 173 7.02 20.01 6.59
CA GLY A 173 7.79 20.79 7.57
C GLY A 173 9.21 20.28 7.81
N GLY A 174 9.67 19.23 7.12
CA GLY A 174 11.01 18.64 7.26
C GLY A 174 11.05 17.39 8.17
N GLY A 175 9.92 16.78 8.45
CA GLY A 175 9.79 15.53 9.22
C GLY A 175 10.30 14.26 8.49
N LEU A 176 10.53 14.34 7.18
CA LEU A 176 11.15 13.30 6.37
C LEU A 176 12.68 13.52 6.32
N ASN A 177 13.34 13.47 7.47
CA ASN A 177 14.80 13.42 7.48
C ASN A 177 15.24 11.96 7.27
N GLU A 178 16.22 11.80 6.37
CA GLU A 178 16.91 10.56 6.02
C GLU A 178 17.37 9.73 7.24
#